data_6c81763c4c9f0aa8672c61a257e1dc13
#
_entry.id   6c81763c4c9f0aa8672c61a257e1dc13
#
_cell.length_a   1.000
_cell.length_b   1.000
_cell.length_c   1.000
_cell.angle_alpha   90.00
_cell.angle_beta   90.00
_cell.angle_gamma   90.00
#
_symmetry.space_group_name_H-M   'P 1'
#
loop_
_entity.id
_entity.type
_entity.pdbx_description
1 polymer ?
#
loop_
_entity_poly.entity_id
_entity_poly.type
_entity_poly.pdbx_seq_one_letter_code
_entity_poly.pdbx_strand_id
1 'polypeptide(L)'
;MLVQFPWPIQVDDFPPYAERLGWTPTPRPTWFSVLPDNDYAVTNISSDREGNVRNLFLPMASDETEDAEGAAELNDHFVSCVAAGREAWGEPFLLEAGDGPGVTWRFPGDMFAQVISGRWSVLFDFFTPEGRRQFL
;
A
#
# COMPACT_ATOMS: atom_id res chain seq x y z
N MET A 1 -9.52 11.01 -0.58
CA MET A 1 -8.56 9.90 -0.33
C MET A 1 -9.10 8.60 -0.91
N LEU A 2 -8.31 7.56 -0.90
CA LEU A 2 -8.64 6.27 -1.52
C LEU A 2 -9.97 5.68 -1.06
N VAL A 3 -10.27 5.77 0.24
CA VAL A 3 -11.51 5.20 0.79
C VAL A 3 -12.77 5.93 0.32
N GLN A 4 -12.63 7.15 -0.20
CA GLN A 4 -13.75 7.98 -0.66
C GLN A 4 -14.02 7.84 -2.16
N PHE A 5 -13.18 7.10 -2.89
CA PHE A 5 -13.36 6.90 -4.31
C PHE A 5 -14.54 5.96 -4.59
N PRO A 6 -15.21 6.14 -5.74
CA PRO A 6 -16.42 5.35 -6.08
C PRO A 6 -16.07 3.96 -6.62
N TRP A 7 -15.48 3.11 -5.79
CA TRP A 7 -15.17 1.73 -6.18
C TRP A 7 -16.45 0.95 -6.55
N PRO A 8 -16.41 0.04 -7.55
CA PRO A 8 -15.24 -0.38 -8.34
C PRO A 8 -14.82 0.64 -9.41
N ILE A 9 -13.51 0.69 -9.69
CA ILE A 9 -12.94 1.52 -10.74
C ILE A 9 -12.11 0.61 -11.65
N GLN A 10 -12.34 0.69 -12.94
CA GLN A 10 -11.52 -0.02 -13.93
C GLN A 10 -10.11 0.55 -13.92
N VAL A 11 -9.11 -0.29 -14.16
CA VAL A 11 -7.71 0.16 -14.24
C VAL A 11 -7.56 1.28 -15.28
N ASP A 12 -8.24 1.15 -16.42
CA ASP A 12 -8.16 2.16 -17.49
C ASP A 12 -8.80 3.49 -17.10
N ASP A 13 -9.69 3.49 -16.12
CA ASP A 13 -10.37 4.69 -15.63
C ASP A 13 -9.69 5.30 -14.38
N PHE A 14 -8.63 4.67 -13.91
CA PHE A 14 -7.98 5.10 -12.67
C PHE A 14 -7.13 6.38 -12.82
N PRO A 15 -6.47 6.68 -13.95
CA PRO A 15 -5.58 7.83 -14.05
C PRO A 15 -6.15 9.17 -13.55
N PRO A 16 -7.42 9.54 -13.82
CA PRO A 16 -7.99 10.78 -13.23
C PRO A 16 -8.01 10.78 -11.71
N TYR A 17 -8.21 9.62 -11.09
CA TYR A 17 -8.19 9.50 -9.62
C TYR A 17 -6.77 9.61 -9.08
N ALA A 18 -5.80 9.04 -9.78
CA ALA A 18 -4.38 9.18 -9.43
C ALA A 18 -3.96 10.66 -9.45
N GLU A 19 -4.41 11.41 -10.45
CA GLU A 19 -4.15 12.84 -10.54
C GLU A 19 -4.70 13.59 -9.33
N ARG A 20 -5.89 13.23 -8.85
CA ARG A 20 -6.45 13.82 -7.63
C ARG A 20 -5.63 13.55 -6.37
N LEU A 21 -4.89 12.45 -6.35
CA LEU A 21 -3.96 12.09 -5.28
C LEU A 21 -2.60 12.78 -5.42
N GLY A 22 -2.39 13.51 -6.51
CA GLY A 22 -1.11 14.13 -6.81
C GLY A 22 -0.09 13.17 -7.42
N TRP A 23 -0.54 12.02 -7.90
CA TRP A 23 0.32 11.03 -8.53
C TRP A 23 0.49 11.31 -10.01
N THR A 24 1.66 10.92 -10.55
CA THR A 24 2.03 11.18 -11.94
C THR A 24 2.16 9.86 -12.71
N PRO A 25 1.62 9.76 -13.94
CA PRO A 25 1.83 8.58 -14.77
C PRO A 25 3.31 8.33 -15.05
N THR A 26 3.67 7.05 -15.22
CA THR A 26 5.00 6.62 -15.64
C THR A 26 4.89 5.98 -17.02
N PRO A 27 6.03 5.63 -17.68
CA PRO A 27 6.00 4.86 -18.93
C PRO A 27 5.31 3.50 -18.81
N ARG A 28 5.17 2.96 -17.59
CA ARG A 28 4.45 1.71 -17.35
C ARG A 28 2.98 2.03 -17.05
N PRO A 29 2.00 1.46 -17.78
CA PRO A 29 0.58 1.88 -17.69
C PRO A 29 -0.07 1.75 -16.31
N THR A 30 0.37 0.81 -15.47
CA THR A 30 -0.22 0.57 -14.15
C THR A 30 0.66 1.07 -13.01
N TRP A 31 1.68 1.88 -13.32
CA TRP A 31 2.61 2.41 -12.33
C TRP A 31 2.53 3.92 -12.30
N PHE A 32 2.47 4.48 -11.09
CA PHE A 32 2.39 5.92 -10.87
C PHE A 32 3.48 6.36 -9.92
N SER A 33 4.07 7.52 -10.19
CA SER A 33 4.99 8.17 -9.26
C SER A 33 4.17 8.87 -8.19
N VAL A 34 4.46 8.61 -6.92
CA VAL A 34 3.71 9.17 -5.78
C VAL A 34 4.40 10.35 -5.13
N LEU A 35 5.70 10.53 -5.37
CA LEU A 35 6.47 11.68 -4.90
C LEU A 35 7.22 12.30 -6.08
N PRO A 36 7.04 13.60 -6.35
CA PRO A 36 7.62 14.23 -7.55
C PRO A 36 9.15 14.20 -7.61
N ASP A 37 9.82 14.18 -6.46
CA ASP A 37 11.28 14.26 -6.40
C ASP A 37 11.96 12.92 -6.11
N ASN A 38 11.22 11.81 -6.18
CA ASN A 38 11.75 10.48 -5.88
C ASN A 38 11.26 9.46 -6.91
N ASP A 39 12.15 9.08 -7.83
CA ASP A 39 11.85 8.13 -8.90
C ASP A 39 11.58 6.71 -8.40
N TYR A 40 11.95 6.40 -7.15
CA TYR A 40 11.71 5.09 -6.55
C TYR A 40 10.38 5.03 -5.78
N ALA A 41 9.76 6.16 -5.52
CA ALA A 41 8.46 6.21 -4.84
C ALA A 41 7.34 6.00 -5.88
N VAL A 42 7.13 4.75 -6.25
CA VAL A 42 6.13 4.36 -7.25
C VAL A 42 5.15 3.37 -6.66
N THR A 43 3.90 3.48 -7.06
CA THR A 43 2.87 2.51 -6.74
C THR A 43 2.53 1.70 -7.97
N ASN A 44 2.27 0.41 -7.77
CA ASN A 44 1.77 -0.49 -8.80
C ASN A 44 0.31 -0.82 -8.50
N ILE A 45 -0.52 -0.72 -9.51
CA ILE A 45 -1.95 -1.01 -9.41
C ILE A 45 -2.21 -2.37 -10.03
N SER A 46 -2.80 -3.30 -9.26
CA SER A 46 -3.18 -4.58 -9.80
C SER A 46 -4.69 -4.66 -10.00
N SER A 47 -5.11 -5.48 -10.95
CA SER A 47 -6.51 -5.64 -11.32
C SER A 47 -7.00 -7.06 -11.08
N ASP A 48 -8.32 -7.21 -10.94
CA ASP A 48 -8.98 -8.50 -10.95
C ASP A 48 -9.22 -8.97 -12.40
N ARG A 49 -9.92 -10.08 -12.57
CA ARG A 49 -10.20 -10.66 -13.89
C ARG A 49 -11.08 -9.77 -14.77
N GLU A 50 -11.85 -8.89 -14.17
CA GLU A 50 -12.78 -8.00 -14.85
C GLU A 50 -12.16 -6.63 -15.14
N GLY A 51 -10.89 -6.44 -14.80
CA GLY A 51 -10.16 -5.19 -15.01
C GLY A 51 -10.38 -4.15 -13.93
N ASN A 52 -11.08 -4.48 -12.85
CA ASN A 52 -11.26 -3.57 -11.73
C ASN A 52 -9.99 -3.47 -10.88
N VAL A 53 -9.68 -2.28 -10.38
CA VAL A 53 -8.57 -2.10 -9.45
C VAL A 53 -8.83 -2.95 -8.21
N ARG A 54 -7.91 -3.85 -7.90
CA ARG A 54 -8.00 -4.75 -6.76
C ARG A 54 -7.19 -4.24 -5.58
N ASN A 55 -5.97 -3.82 -5.83
CA ASN A 55 -5.12 -3.22 -4.79
C ASN A 55 -4.08 -2.29 -5.39
N LEU A 56 -3.55 -1.43 -4.52
CA LEU A 56 -2.45 -0.53 -4.81
C LEU A 56 -1.31 -0.88 -3.87
N PHE A 57 -0.13 -1.06 -4.41
CA PHE A 57 1.05 -1.53 -3.70
C PHE A 57 2.12 -0.46 -3.73
N LEU A 58 2.67 -0.10 -2.57
CA LEU A 58 3.67 0.96 -2.45
C LEU A 58 4.80 0.52 -1.52
N PRO A 59 6.05 0.43 -2.01
CA PRO A 59 7.21 0.28 -1.13
C PRO A 59 7.40 1.55 -0.29
N MET A 60 7.50 1.39 1.03
CA MET A 60 7.72 2.51 1.96
C MET A 60 9.19 2.67 2.33
N ALA A 61 9.93 1.59 2.38
CA ALA A 61 11.36 1.56 2.64
C ALA A 61 11.96 0.27 2.11
N SER A 62 13.23 0.30 1.73
CA SER A 62 13.95 -0.90 1.31
C SER A 62 15.42 -0.84 1.73
N ASP A 63 15.98 -2.00 2.08
CA ASP A 63 17.39 -2.15 2.39
C ASP A 63 17.80 -3.59 2.05
N GLU A 64 18.66 -3.74 1.06
CA GLU A 64 19.10 -5.04 0.56
C GLU A 64 20.44 -5.51 1.14
N THR A 65 21.01 -4.75 2.10
CA THR A 65 22.31 -5.07 2.66
C THR A 65 22.33 -6.31 3.54
N GLU A 66 21.20 -6.74 4.04
CA GLU A 66 21.01 -7.93 4.88
C GLU A 66 21.86 -7.94 6.15
N ASP A 67 22.31 -6.79 6.63
CA ASP A 67 23.06 -6.69 7.87
C ASP A 67 22.14 -6.28 9.04
N ALA A 68 22.68 -6.29 10.26
CA ALA A 68 21.92 -5.96 11.45
C ALA A 68 21.47 -4.50 11.47
N GLU A 69 22.27 -3.59 10.92
CA GLU A 69 21.95 -2.17 10.84
C GLU A 69 20.80 -1.92 9.87
N GLY A 70 20.83 -2.54 8.69
CA GLY A 70 19.74 -2.45 7.72
C GLY A 70 18.44 -3.04 8.25
N ALA A 71 18.51 -4.18 8.94
CA ALA A 71 17.35 -4.79 9.58
C ALA A 71 16.75 -3.89 10.65
N ALA A 72 17.58 -3.21 11.45
CA ALA A 72 17.12 -2.27 12.46
C ALA A 72 16.44 -1.05 11.83
N GLU A 73 16.99 -0.52 10.74
CA GLU A 73 16.40 0.60 10.00
C GLU A 73 15.04 0.24 9.41
N LEU A 74 14.90 -0.95 8.81
CA LEU A 74 13.62 -1.43 8.29
C LEU A 74 12.60 -1.60 9.41
N ASN A 75 13.01 -2.13 10.55
CA ASN A 75 12.12 -2.26 11.70
C ASN A 75 11.65 -0.90 12.21
N ASP A 76 12.54 0.09 12.25
CA ASP A 76 12.19 1.45 12.67
C ASP A 76 11.18 2.09 11.69
N HIS A 77 11.36 1.88 10.40
CA HIS A 77 10.40 2.32 9.39
C HIS A 77 9.04 1.63 9.55
N PHE A 78 9.04 0.32 9.77
CA PHE A 78 7.81 -0.43 10.01
C PHE A 78 7.06 0.11 11.24
N VAL A 79 7.75 0.29 12.35
CA VAL A 79 7.17 0.83 13.59
C VAL A 79 6.59 2.23 13.37
N SER A 80 7.32 3.08 12.63
CA SER A 80 6.86 4.43 12.30
C SER A 80 5.60 4.42 11.43
N CYS A 81 5.55 3.53 10.43
CA CYS A 81 4.37 3.38 9.58
C CYS A 81 3.15 2.90 10.36
N VAL A 82 3.35 1.93 11.27
CA VAL A 82 2.27 1.43 12.13
C VAL A 82 1.77 2.52 13.07
N ALA A 83 2.67 3.30 13.67
CA ALA A 83 2.30 4.41 14.54
C ALA A 83 1.48 5.47 13.78
N ALA A 84 1.90 5.82 12.56
CA ALA A 84 1.16 6.75 11.72
C ALA A 84 -0.23 6.22 11.37
N GLY A 85 -0.34 4.94 11.06
CA GLY A 85 -1.62 4.29 10.78
C GLY A 85 -2.56 4.30 11.99
N ARG A 86 -2.04 4.02 13.19
CA ARG A 86 -2.84 4.08 14.42
C ARG A 86 -3.32 5.49 14.71
N GLU A 87 -2.50 6.50 14.47
CA GLU A 87 -2.88 7.89 14.64
C GLU A 87 -3.96 8.30 13.65
N ALA A 88 -3.84 7.90 12.38
CA ALA A 88 -4.76 8.28 11.32
C ALA A 88 -6.06 7.46 11.31
N TRP A 89 -5.99 6.16 11.64
CA TRP A 89 -7.07 5.19 11.42
C TRP A 89 -7.50 4.44 12.69
N GLY A 90 -6.87 4.67 13.82
CA GLY A 90 -7.22 4.02 15.08
C GLY A 90 -6.64 2.62 15.23
N GLU A 91 -7.30 1.78 16.01
CA GLU A 91 -6.83 0.43 16.28
C GLU A 91 -6.94 -0.47 15.04
N PRO A 92 -5.91 -1.29 14.78
CA PRO A 92 -5.93 -2.19 13.63
C PRO A 92 -6.93 -3.33 13.80
N PHE A 93 -7.38 -3.83 12.65
CA PHE A 93 -8.29 -4.97 12.55
C PHE A 93 -7.56 -6.30 12.79
N LEU A 94 -6.31 -6.41 12.35
CA LEU A 94 -5.54 -7.63 12.41
C LEU A 94 -4.07 -7.33 12.67
N LEU A 95 -3.47 -8.10 13.57
CA LEU A 95 -2.03 -8.07 13.85
C LEU A 95 -1.46 -9.45 13.55
N GLU A 96 -0.43 -9.50 12.71
CA GLU A 96 0.27 -10.74 12.39
C GLU A 96 1.72 -10.62 12.84
N ALA A 97 2.17 -11.58 13.66
CA ALA A 97 3.54 -11.66 14.14
C ALA A 97 4.30 -12.74 13.36
N GLY A 98 5.63 -12.79 13.54
CA GLY A 98 6.48 -13.78 12.89
C GLY A 98 7.56 -13.14 12.04
N ASP A 99 8.06 -13.86 11.04
CA ASP A 99 9.17 -13.41 10.19
C ASP A 99 8.79 -12.28 9.22
N GLY A 100 7.50 -12.13 8.94
CA GLY A 100 6.97 -11.02 8.13
C GLY A 100 5.80 -10.36 8.84
N PRO A 101 6.04 -9.61 9.93
CA PRO A 101 4.96 -9.01 10.69
C PRO A 101 4.15 -8.05 9.83
N GLY A 102 2.83 -8.02 10.08
CA GLY A 102 1.92 -7.17 9.35
C GLY A 102 0.83 -6.60 10.24
N VAL A 103 0.36 -5.41 9.90
CA VAL A 103 -0.73 -4.73 10.58
C VAL A 103 -1.75 -4.31 9.53
N THR A 104 -3.00 -4.66 9.76
CA THR A 104 -4.10 -4.41 8.81
C THR A 104 -5.19 -3.58 9.46
N TRP A 105 -5.63 -2.55 8.77
CA TRP A 105 -6.79 -1.75 9.15
C TRP A 105 -7.94 -2.03 8.20
N ARG A 106 -9.15 -2.02 8.73
CA ARG A 106 -10.38 -2.18 7.95
C ARG A 106 -11.14 -0.86 7.91
N PHE A 107 -11.62 -0.51 6.71
CA PHE A 107 -12.46 0.67 6.50
C PHE A 107 -13.88 0.26 6.11
N PRO A 108 -14.88 1.14 6.32
CA PRO A 108 -16.24 0.87 5.85
C PRO A 108 -16.26 0.56 4.35
N GLY A 109 -17.11 -0.38 3.94
CA GLY A 109 -17.20 -0.82 2.55
C GLY A 109 -16.23 -1.92 2.17
N ASP A 110 -15.66 -2.62 3.16
CA ASP A 110 -14.73 -3.74 2.94
C ASP A 110 -13.46 -3.33 2.19
N MET A 111 -12.89 -2.21 2.59
CA MET A 111 -11.57 -1.76 2.15
C MET A 111 -10.55 -2.01 3.26
N PHE A 112 -9.31 -2.28 2.89
CA PHE A 112 -8.26 -2.61 3.84
C PHE A 112 -6.97 -1.87 3.51
N ALA A 113 -6.25 -1.43 4.54
CA ALA A 113 -4.87 -0.96 4.42
C ALA A 113 -3.97 -1.87 5.23
N GLN A 114 -2.82 -2.25 4.69
CA GLN A 114 -1.90 -3.16 5.34
C GLN A 114 -0.48 -2.63 5.25
N VAL A 115 0.26 -2.70 6.36
CA VAL A 115 1.69 -2.46 6.41
C VAL A 115 2.36 -3.78 6.74
N ILE A 116 3.29 -4.22 5.91
CA ILE A 116 4.01 -5.48 6.06
C ILE A 116 5.50 -5.22 6.12
N SER A 117 6.18 -5.85 7.09
CA SER A 117 7.63 -5.86 7.15
C SER A 117 8.14 -7.12 6.44
N GLY A 118 8.74 -6.95 5.27
CA GLY A 118 9.41 -8.01 4.55
C GLY A 118 10.89 -8.10 4.92
N ARG A 119 11.61 -9.03 4.29
CA ARG A 119 13.03 -9.25 4.55
C ARG A 119 13.89 -8.03 4.19
N TRP A 120 13.55 -7.36 3.08
CA TRP A 120 14.34 -6.25 2.54
C TRP A 120 13.55 -4.96 2.39
N SER A 121 12.29 -4.95 2.82
CA SER A 121 11.42 -3.80 2.55
C SER A 121 10.27 -3.72 3.54
N VAL A 122 9.77 -2.50 3.71
CA VAL A 122 8.48 -2.23 4.36
C VAL A 122 7.51 -1.86 3.25
N LEU A 123 6.37 -2.55 3.20
CA LEU A 123 5.40 -2.45 2.13
C LEU A 123 4.06 -1.95 2.65
N PHE A 124 3.42 -1.11 1.86
CA PHE A 124 2.05 -0.67 2.10
C PHE A 124 1.17 -1.16 0.96
N ASP A 125 0.05 -1.78 1.32
CA ASP A 125 -0.99 -2.19 0.38
C ASP A 125 -2.32 -1.55 0.77
N PHE A 126 -3.04 -1.05 -0.22
CA PHE A 126 -4.43 -0.67 -0.05
C PHE A 126 -5.29 -1.60 -0.91
N PHE A 127 -6.27 -2.25 -0.28
CA PHE A 127 -7.18 -3.17 -0.96
C PHE A 127 -8.54 -2.53 -1.12
N THR A 128 -9.03 -2.50 -2.37
CA THR A 128 -10.37 -2.06 -2.71
C THR A 128 -11.38 -3.14 -2.30
N PRO A 129 -12.70 -2.88 -2.38
CA PRO A 129 -13.69 -3.94 -2.13
C PRO A 129 -13.48 -5.18 -3.02
N GLU A 130 -12.93 -5.02 -4.22
CA GLU A 130 -12.63 -6.12 -5.13
C GLU A 130 -11.44 -6.96 -4.66
N GLY A 131 -10.55 -6.37 -3.84
CA GLY A 131 -9.43 -7.08 -3.23
C GLY A 131 -9.73 -7.75 -1.89
N ARG A 132 -10.94 -7.57 -1.37
CA ARG A 132 -11.33 -8.03 -0.01
C ARG A 132 -11.19 -9.54 0.21
N ARG A 133 -11.27 -10.34 -0.85
CA ARG A 133 -11.20 -11.81 -0.75
C ARG A 133 -9.94 -12.30 -0.07
N GLN A 134 -8.89 -11.49 -0.06
CA GLN A 134 -7.65 -11.84 0.62
C GLN A 134 -7.83 -11.88 2.15
N PHE A 135 -8.83 -11.18 2.69
CA PHE A 135 -9.06 -11.05 4.14
C PHE A 135 -10.34 -11.74 4.62
N LEU A 136 -11.13 -12.25 3.70
CA LEU A 136 -12.41 -12.90 3.98
C LEU A 136 -12.43 -14.39 3.48
#